data_724de13803b40441c8773d6e42b44977
#
_entry.id   724de13803b40441c8773d6e42b44977
#
_cell.length_a   1.000
_cell.length_b   1.000
_cell.length_c   1.000
_cell.angle_alpha   90.00
_cell.angle_beta   90.00
_cell.angle_gamma   90.00
#
_symmetry.space_group_name_H-M   'P 1'
#
loop_
_entity.id
_entity.type
_entity.pdbx_description
1 polymer ?
#
loop_
_entity_poly.entity_id
_entity_poly.type
_entity_poly.pdbx_seq_one_letter_code
_entity_poly.pdbx_strand_id
1 'polypeptide(L)'
;MKKTLGVLLVLATLVACNKNEEPIIVTTDELHMAIDKVTEIMIHDIFSPPVASRIYAYPNIAAYEIIALNDETYNSLAGQAHELTAIPKPDTTKPVNYALSALVAHMDVSSRVIFSEE
;
A
#
# COMPACT_ATOMS: atom_id res chain seq x y z
N MET A 1 -26.65 -42.36 -21.68
CA MET A 1 -25.69 -42.34 -20.58
C MET A 1 -24.40 -41.52 -20.85
N LYS A 2 -23.74 -41.62 -22.04
CA LYS A 2 -22.51 -40.84 -22.33
C LYS A 2 -22.74 -39.31 -22.45
N LYS A 3 -23.92 -38.87 -22.92
CA LYS A 3 -24.27 -37.44 -23.08
C LYS A 3 -24.60 -36.77 -21.76
N THR A 4 -25.19 -37.48 -20.80
CA THR A 4 -25.51 -36.95 -19.45
C THR A 4 -24.27 -36.80 -18.59
N LEU A 5 -23.27 -37.66 -18.77
CA LEU A 5 -21.98 -37.55 -18.05
C LEU A 5 -21.18 -36.32 -18.49
N GLY A 6 -21.22 -35.96 -19.78
CA GLY A 6 -20.57 -34.78 -20.32
C GLY A 6 -21.17 -33.46 -19.78
N VAL A 7 -22.50 -33.40 -19.67
CA VAL A 7 -23.20 -32.22 -19.11
C VAL A 7 -22.88 -32.04 -17.61
N LEU A 8 -22.81 -33.15 -16.87
CA LEU A 8 -22.45 -33.08 -15.42
C LEU A 8 -21.02 -32.60 -15.21
N LEU A 9 -20.07 -32.98 -16.09
CA LEU A 9 -18.68 -32.54 -16.00
C LEU A 9 -18.54 -31.03 -16.30
N VAL A 10 -19.29 -30.49 -17.26
CA VAL A 10 -19.28 -29.06 -17.59
C VAL A 10 -19.92 -28.22 -16.48
N LEU A 11 -20.97 -28.71 -15.82
CA LEU A 11 -21.55 -27.99 -14.67
C LEU A 11 -20.59 -27.95 -13.46
N ALA A 12 -19.80 -28.97 -13.24
CA ALA A 12 -18.84 -29.01 -12.12
C ALA A 12 -17.71 -27.99 -12.27
N THR A 13 -17.34 -27.62 -13.52
CA THR A 13 -16.30 -26.61 -13.75
C THR A 13 -16.76 -25.17 -13.50
N LEU A 14 -18.07 -24.90 -13.52
CA LEU A 14 -18.62 -23.56 -13.29
C LEU A 14 -18.67 -23.17 -11.80
N VAL A 15 -18.58 -24.13 -10.89
CA VAL A 15 -18.61 -23.87 -9.43
C VAL A 15 -17.22 -23.60 -8.85
N ALA A 16 -16.14 -23.85 -9.59
CA ALA A 16 -14.77 -23.77 -9.10
C ALA A 16 -14.22 -22.33 -8.96
N CYS A 17 -14.95 -21.30 -9.37
CA CYS A 17 -14.47 -19.90 -9.39
C CYS A 17 -15.01 -19.03 -8.24
N ASN A 18 -15.51 -19.59 -7.17
CA ASN A 18 -15.90 -18.80 -5.99
C ASN A 18 -14.75 -18.81 -4.97
N LYS A 19 -13.60 -18.16 -5.30
CA LYS A 19 -12.62 -17.80 -4.28
C LYS A 19 -13.22 -16.69 -3.44
N ASN A 20 -13.68 -17.02 -2.25
CA ASN A 20 -13.80 -16.05 -1.18
C ASN A 20 -12.37 -15.61 -0.86
N GLU A 21 -11.90 -14.54 -1.48
CA GLU A 21 -10.62 -13.94 -1.12
C GLU A 21 -10.82 -13.34 0.29
N GLU A 22 -10.10 -13.89 1.26
CA GLU A 22 -10.07 -13.29 2.59
C GLU A 22 -9.48 -11.88 2.47
N PRO A 23 -10.05 -10.88 3.17
CA PRO A 23 -9.54 -9.53 3.11
C PRO A 23 -8.09 -9.49 3.63
N ILE A 24 -7.21 -8.85 2.88
CA ILE A 24 -5.84 -8.61 3.32
C ILE A 24 -5.90 -7.67 4.54
N ILE A 25 -5.46 -8.17 5.69
CA ILE A 25 -5.34 -7.40 6.92
C ILE A 25 -3.91 -6.88 6.98
N VAL A 26 -3.77 -5.56 7.01
CA VAL A 26 -2.48 -4.87 7.22
C VAL A 26 -2.52 -4.25 8.61
N THR A 27 -1.54 -4.59 9.41
CA THR A 27 -1.35 -4.07 10.78
C THR A 27 -0.24 -3.02 10.81
N THR A 28 0.02 -2.46 11.97
CA THR A 28 1.16 -1.54 12.16
C THR A 28 2.50 -2.23 12.02
N ASP A 29 2.56 -3.55 12.19
CA ASP A 29 3.82 -4.32 12.13
C ASP A 29 4.40 -4.35 10.72
N GLU A 30 3.55 -4.45 9.68
CA GLU A 30 3.99 -4.40 8.29
C GLU A 30 4.58 -3.02 7.93
N LEU A 31 4.00 -1.94 8.48
CA LEU A 31 4.57 -0.61 8.28
C LEU A 31 5.90 -0.45 9.03
N HIS A 32 6.00 -0.95 10.26
CA HIS A 32 7.27 -0.94 11.00
C HIS A 32 8.36 -1.73 10.27
N MET A 33 8.05 -2.91 9.75
CA MET A 33 9.00 -3.69 8.95
C MET A 33 9.47 -2.95 7.69
N ALA A 34 8.56 -2.22 7.03
CA ALA A 34 8.94 -1.41 5.87
C ALA A 34 9.88 -0.26 6.25
N ILE A 35 9.61 0.42 7.38
CA ILE A 35 10.48 1.50 7.91
C ILE A 35 11.85 0.93 8.32
N ASP A 36 11.88 -0.22 8.98
CA ASP A 36 13.12 -0.88 9.40
C ASP A 36 13.97 -1.25 8.17
N LYS A 37 13.35 -1.75 7.10
CA LYS A 37 14.06 -2.07 5.86
C LYS A 37 14.67 -0.83 5.21
N VAL A 38 13.94 0.27 5.17
CA VAL A 38 14.49 1.56 4.69
C VAL A 38 15.66 2.02 5.56
N THR A 39 15.57 1.81 6.88
CA THR A 39 16.64 2.11 7.83
C THR A 39 17.90 1.30 7.55
N GLU A 40 17.77 -0.01 7.32
CA GLU A 40 18.89 -0.88 6.97
C GLU A 40 19.62 -0.38 5.71
N ILE A 41 18.87 -0.04 4.66
CA ILE A 41 19.43 0.50 3.40
C ILE A 41 20.14 1.83 3.66
N MET A 42 19.54 2.73 4.42
CA MET A 42 20.15 4.02 4.74
C MET A 42 21.48 3.86 5.51
N ILE A 43 21.57 2.90 6.41
CA ILE A 43 22.81 2.59 7.15
C ILE A 43 23.85 1.99 6.19
N HIS A 44 23.43 1.07 5.33
CA HIS A 44 24.31 0.44 4.34
C HIS A 44 24.91 1.48 3.37
N ASP A 45 24.08 2.38 2.86
CA ASP A 45 24.47 3.39 1.86
C ASP A 45 25.11 4.64 2.47
N ILE A 46 25.22 4.71 3.79
CA ILE A 46 25.88 5.81 4.55
C ILE A 46 25.30 7.17 4.15
N PHE A 47 23.95 7.29 4.12
CA PHE A 47 23.30 8.56 3.82
C PHE A 47 23.64 9.64 4.86
N SER A 48 23.86 10.87 4.38
CA SER A 48 24.05 12.00 5.27
C SER A 48 22.75 12.32 6.07
N PRO A 49 22.85 12.83 7.31
CA PRO A 49 21.67 13.10 8.13
C PRO A 49 20.58 13.96 7.46
N PRO A 50 20.89 15.02 6.70
CA PRO A 50 19.86 15.79 6.00
C PRO A 50 19.14 15.00 4.89
N VAL A 51 19.81 14.05 4.25
CA VAL A 51 19.20 13.17 3.24
C VAL A 51 18.37 12.10 3.92
N ALA A 52 18.92 11.46 4.96
CA ALA A 52 18.20 10.46 5.75
C ALA A 52 16.87 10.98 6.31
N SER A 53 16.83 12.22 6.81
CA SER A 53 15.61 12.84 7.31
C SER A 53 14.50 12.94 6.25
N ARG A 54 14.86 13.20 4.99
CA ARG A 54 13.90 13.23 3.87
C ARG A 54 13.43 11.84 3.46
N ILE A 55 14.35 10.86 3.47
CA ILE A 55 14.02 9.46 3.18
C ILE A 55 13.01 8.93 4.20
N TYR A 56 13.08 9.33 5.47
CA TYR A 56 12.04 9.02 6.43
C TYR A 56 10.76 9.83 6.24
N ALA A 57 10.86 11.12 5.95
CA ALA A 57 9.70 12.00 5.93
C ALA A 57 8.77 11.69 4.75
N TYR A 58 9.29 11.58 3.53
CA TYR A 58 8.46 11.51 2.33
C TYR A 58 7.58 10.26 2.25
N PRO A 59 8.10 9.03 2.51
CA PRO A 59 7.26 7.83 2.52
C PRO A 59 6.18 7.88 3.61
N ASN A 60 6.53 8.41 4.80
CA ASN A 60 5.57 8.52 5.90
C ASN A 60 4.49 9.56 5.61
N ILE A 61 4.81 10.67 4.93
CA ILE A 61 3.81 11.64 4.45
C ILE A 61 2.88 10.98 3.44
N ALA A 62 3.41 10.19 2.50
CA ALA A 62 2.59 9.51 1.51
C ALA A 62 1.60 8.52 2.17
N ALA A 63 2.07 7.73 3.12
CA ALA A 63 1.21 6.82 3.89
C ALA A 63 0.16 7.59 4.72
N TYR A 64 0.57 8.65 5.39
CA TYR A 64 -0.29 9.51 6.20
C TYR A 64 -1.44 10.12 5.39
N GLU A 65 -1.15 10.67 4.21
CA GLU A 65 -2.17 11.25 3.34
C GLU A 65 -3.25 10.24 2.93
N ILE A 66 -2.88 8.98 2.71
CA ILE A 66 -3.85 7.91 2.42
C ILE A 66 -4.75 7.63 3.63
N ILE A 67 -4.20 7.58 4.84
CA ILE A 67 -4.98 7.38 6.07
C ILE A 67 -5.89 8.58 6.34
N ALA A 68 -5.40 9.80 6.14
CA ALA A 68 -6.19 11.03 6.32
C ALA A 68 -7.37 11.15 5.35
N LEU A 69 -7.37 10.43 4.21
CA LEU A 69 -8.55 10.35 3.34
C LEU A 69 -9.69 9.52 3.94
N ASN A 70 -9.39 8.57 4.83
CA ASN A 70 -10.36 7.64 5.38
C ASN A 70 -10.86 8.03 6.78
N ASP A 71 -10.10 8.82 7.51
CA ASP A 71 -10.38 9.14 8.92
C ASP A 71 -10.39 10.65 9.12
N GLU A 72 -11.57 11.21 9.36
CA GLU A 72 -11.80 12.65 9.55
C GLU A 72 -11.13 13.23 10.82
N THR A 73 -10.58 12.38 11.69
CA THR A 73 -9.80 12.84 12.85
C THR A 73 -8.43 13.36 12.46
N TYR A 74 -7.95 13.01 11.25
CA TYR A 74 -6.69 13.46 10.69
C TYR A 74 -6.88 14.54 9.65
N ASN A 75 -6.02 15.55 9.67
CA ASN A 75 -6.02 16.62 8.68
C ASN A 75 -4.93 16.36 7.64
N SER A 76 -5.28 16.44 6.35
CA SER A 76 -4.31 16.39 5.27
C SER A 76 -3.23 17.48 5.44
N LEU A 77 -2.00 17.15 5.13
CA LEU A 77 -0.88 18.10 5.05
C LEU A 77 -0.88 18.92 3.75
N ALA A 78 -1.76 18.59 2.81
CA ALA A 78 -1.90 19.33 1.56
C ALA A 78 -2.24 20.80 1.83
N GLY A 79 -1.49 21.69 1.20
CA GLY A 79 -1.59 23.13 1.45
C GLY A 79 -0.96 23.62 2.75
N GLN A 80 -0.50 22.72 3.63
CA GLN A 80 0.27 23.04 4.83
C GLN A 80 1.78 22.84 4.60
N ALA A 81 2.15 21.78 3.90
CA ALA A 81 3.53 21.55 3.47
C ALA A 81 3.79 22.18 2.10
N HIS A 82 5.01 22.67 1.88
CA HIS A 82 5.41 23.34 0.63
C HIS A 82 5.24 22.39 -0.56
N GLU A 83 4.52 22.86 -1.59
CA GLU A 83 4.24 22.13 -2.84
C GLU A 83 3.46 20.81 -2.69
N LEU A 84 3.01 20.44 -1.50
CA LEU A 84 2.16 19.29 -1.31
C LEU A 84 0.72 19.63 -1.71
N THR A 85 0.28 19.05 -2.82
CA THR A 85 -1.10 19.18 -3.30
C THR A 85 -1.96 18.04 -2.79
N ALA A 86 -3.28 18.24 -2.76
CA ALA A 86 -4.21 17.20 -2.37
C ALA A 86 -4.10 15.99 -3.30
N ILE A 87 -4.05 14.81 -2.72
CA ILE A 87 -4.09 13.56 -3.49
C ILE A 87 -5.50 13.31 -4.05
N PRO A 88 -5.62 12.65 -5.22
CA PRO A 88 -6.90 12.30 -5.79
C PRO A 88 -7.74 11.43 -4.85
N LYS A 89 -9.04 11.72 -4.75
CA LYS A 89 -9.95 10.87 -3.99
C LYS A 89 -10.13 9.53 -4.72
N PRO A 90 -10.22 8.41 -3.99
CA PRO A 90 -10.46 7.11 -4.58
C PRO A 90 -11.87 7.01 -5.18
N ASP A 91 -12.04 6.08 -6.12
CA ASP A 91 -13.36 5.70 -6.62
C ASP A 91 -14.11 4.92 -5.52
N THR A 92 -15.05 5.60 -4.89
CA THR A 92 -15.83 5.03 -3.77
C THR A 92 -16.87 3.98 -4.22
N THR A 93 -17.01 3.74 -5.52
CA THR A 93 -17.86 2.63 -6.02
C THR A 93 -17.23 1.25 -5.76
N LYS A 94 -15.96 1.22 -5.40
CA LYS A 94 -15.20 0.00 -5.09
C LYS A 94 -14.70 0.04 -3.64
N PRO A 95 -14.64 -1.12 -2.97
CA PRO A 95 -14.05 -1.17 -1.63
C PRO A 95 -12.56 -0.83 -1.71
N VAL A 96 -12.09 0.06 -0.82
CA VAL A 96 -10.69 0.48 -0.73
C VAL A 96 -10.12 -0.03 0.59
N ASN A 97 -8.99 -0.74 0.52
CA ASN A 97 -8.22 -1.09 1.70
C ASN A 97 -7.19 0.02 1.97
N TYR A 98 -7.56 1.00 2.80
CA TYR A 98 -6.71 2.16 3.08
C TYR A 98 -5.42 1.79 3.79
N ALA A 99 -5.42 0.79 4.68
CA ALA A 99 -4.20 0.33 5.35
C ALA A 99 -3.19 -0.25 4.36
N LEU A 100 -3.65 -1.12 3.46
CA LEU A 100 -2.81 -1.66 2.39
C LEU A 100 -2.34 -0.55 1.44
N SER A 101 -3.22 0.37 1.09
CA SER A 101 -2.88 1.49 0.19
C SER A 101 -1.82 2.41 0.81
N ALA A 102 -1.89 2.66 2.12
CA ALA A 102 -0.89 3.45 2.84
C ALA A 102 0.47 2.74 2.86
N LEU A 103 0.50 1.42 3.13
CA LEU A 103 1.73 0.64 3.08
C LEU A 103 2.35 0.65 1.67
N VAL A 104 1.54 0.46 0.63
CA VAL A 104 2.01 0.51 -0.76
C VAL A 104 2.55 1.91 -1.12
N ALA A 105 1.87 2.98 -0.70
CA ALA A 105 2.35 4.35 -0.92
C ALA A 105 3.68 4.61 -0.20
N HIS A 106 3.85 4.13 1.03
CA HIS A 106 5.11 4.19 1.76
C HIS A 106 6.23 3.47 0.98
N MET A 107 6.00 2.25 0.53
CA MET A 107 6.99 1.45 -0.19
C MET A 107 7.35 2.06 -1.56
N ASP A 108 6.37 2.54 -2.33
CA ASP A 108 6.59 3.14 -3.63
C ASP A 108 7.44 4.43 -3.51
N VAL A 109 7.13 5.28 -2.54
CA VAL A 109 7.94 6.50 -2.32
C VAL A 109 9.32 6.15 -1.77
N SER A 110 9.43 5.16 -0.87
CA SER A 110 10.72 4.70 -0.36
C SER A 110 11.64 4.25 -1.49
N SER A 111 11.15 3.42 -2.41
CA SER A 111 11.94 2.91 -3.54
C SER A 111 12.46 4.01 -4.48
N ARG A 112 11.79 5.18 -4.51
CA ARG A 112 12.18 6.32 -5.35
C ARG A 112 13.22 7.23 -4.71
N VAL A 113 13.42 7.13 -3.39
CA VAL A 113 14.32 8.03 -2.64
C VAL A 113 15.57 7.33 -2.12
N ILE A 114 15.68 6.00 -2.28
CA ILE A 114 16.87 5.20 -1.98
C ILE A 114 17.56 4.78 -3.27
N PHE A 115 18.88 4.52 -3.22
CA PHE A 115 19.67 4.17 -4.42
C PHE A 115 19.89 2.68 -4.56
N SER A 116 20.05 1.97 -3.45
CA SER A 116 20.29 0.53 -3.46
C SER A 116 18.95 -0.19 -3.38
N GLU A 117 18.56 -0.77 -4.50
CA GLU A 117 17.48 -1.74 -4.59
C GLU A 117 18.13 -3.14 -4.53
N GLU A 118 17.98 -3.85 -3.43
CA GLU A 118 18.30 -5.28 -3.32
C GLU A 118 17.03 -6.13 -3.29
#